data_f7f658135720a575fcf6f18c11c938c4
#
_entry.id   f7f658135720a575fcf6f18c11c938c4
#
_cell.length_a   1.000
_cell.length_b   1.000
_cell.length_c   1.000
_cell.angle_alpha   90.00
_cell.angle_beta   90.00
_cell.angle_gamma   90.00
#
_symmetry.space_group_name_H-M   'P 1'
#
loop_
_entity.id
_entity.type
_entity.pdbx_description
1 polymer ?
#
loop_
_entity_poly.entity_id
_entity_poly.type
_entity_poly.pdbx_seq_one_letter_code
_entity_poly.pdbx_strand_id
1 'polypeptide(L)'
;IYGIVETSASAPYIKNLLYSYKTKGVISEKDFKNTLSTIKKYKITDSHLLEIILKSGQAIKPLEVKKQIQGFSVTSGSAWEDKMDSFPTVHLGYIKVNDHSSPIRIESLNQPKNLIKDYEYILATARLLPNYGFPVGLNVVDKFAKIPNWMSKASRRYYATHLLKQAIRG
;
A
#
# COMPACT_ATOMS: atom_id res chain seq x y z
N ILE A 1 -13.42 6.12 -0.89
CA ILE A 1 -12.23 6.25 -1.76
C ILE A 1 -11.33 5.06 -1.50
N TYR A 2 -10.89 4.39 -2.57
CA TYR A 2 -9.97 3.27 -2.53
C TYR A 2 -8.69 3.61 -3.28
N GLY A 3 -7.55 3.23 -2.69
CA GLY A 3 -6.28 3.13 -3.39
C GLY A 3 -6.05 1.66 -3.76
N ILE A 4 -5.65 1.40 -4.99
CA ILE A 4 -5.34 0.04 -5.46
C ILE A 4 -3.88 0.00 -5.90
N VAL A 5 -3.13 -0.97 -5.37
CA VAL A 5 -1.70 -1.15 -5.63
C VAL A 5 -1.45 -2.56 -6.13
N GLU A 6 -0.80 -2.69 -7.27
CA GLU A 6 -0.51 -3.97 -7.91
C GLU A 6 0.40 -4.87 -7.06
N THR A 7 1.41 -4.28 -6.43
CA THR A 7 2.36 -5.02 -5.58
C THR A 7 2.64 -4.29 -4.28
N SER A 8 3.00 -5.05 -3.24
CA SER A 8 3.44 -4.49 -1.96
C SER A 8 4.94 -4.70 -1.77
N ALA A 9 5.68 -3.61 -1.67
CA ALA A 9 7.13 -3.63 -1.39
C ALA A 9 7.45 -3.82 0.11
N SER A 10 6.45 -3.95 0.96
CA SER A 10 6.60 -4.04 2.43
C SER A 10 5.57 -4.99 3.03
N ALA A 11 5.62 -5.21 4.33
CA ALA A 11 4.72 -6.10 5.06
C ALA A 11 3.88 -5.34 6.13
N PRO A 12 3.13 -4.28 5.78
CA PRO A 12 2.37 -3.52 6.76
C PRO A 12 1.19 -4.31 7.34
N TYR A 13 0.51 -5.14 6.53
CA TYR A 13 -0.62 -5.94 6.97
C TYR A 13 -0.19 -7.00 8.00
N ILE A 14 0.83 -7.79 7.67
CA ILE A 14 1.34 -8.84 8.55
C ILE A 14 1.90 -8.27 9.84
N LYS A 15 2.67 -7.18 9.77
CA LYS A 15 3.18 -6.50 10.97
C LYS A 15 2.05 -6.01 11.88
N ASN A 16 1.00 -5.45 11.30
CA ASN A 16 -0.16 -4.98 12.03
C ASN A 16 -0.94 -6.13 12.67
N LEU A 17 -1.09 -7.24 11.96
CA LEU A 17 -1.70 -8.48 12.46
C LEU A 17 -0.90 -9.07 13.63
N LEU A 18 0.42 -9.17 13.50
CA LEU A 18 1.32 -9.64 14.56
C LEU A 18 1.24 -8.74 15.80
N TYR A 19 1.20 -7.42 15.60
CA TYR A 19 1.03 -6.48 16.71
C TYR A 19 -0.31 -6.69 17.43
N SER A 20 -1.39 -6.88 16.68
CA SER A 20 -2.72 -7.18 17.24
C SER A 20 -2.71 -8.47 18.05
N TYR A 21 -2.06 -9.53 17.57
CA TYR A 21 -1.95 -10.81 18.28
C TYR A 21 -1.09 -10.71 19.54
N LYS A 22 -0.01 -9.95 19.49
CA LYS A 22 0.79 -9.63 20.68
C LYS A 22 -0.05 -8.91 21.74
N THR A 23 -0.77 -7.87 21.36
CA THR A 23 -1.61 -7.08 22.28
C THR A 23 -2.72 -7.92 22.91
N LYS A 24 -3.24 -8.92 22.19
CA LYS A 24 -4.24 -9.87 22.69
C LYS A 24 -3.64 -11.04 23.49
N GLY A 25 -2.32 -11.10 23.66
CA GLY A 25 -1.65 -12.17 24.36
C GLY A 25 -1.63 -13.51 23.61
N VAL A 26 -1.96 -13.53 22.31
CA VAL A 26 -1.96 -14.75 21.48
C VAL A 26 -0.54 -15.21 21.15
N ILE A 27 0.39 -14.27 20.99
CA ILE A 27 1.81 -14.56 20.75
C ILE A 27 2.67 -13.91 21.84
N SER A 28 3.78 -14.57 22.18
CA SER A 28 4.73 -14.04 23.16
C SER A 28 5.54 -12.86 22.58
N GLU A 29 6.08 -12.02 23.47
CA GLU A 29 7.01 -10.94 23.06
C GLU A 29 8.23 -11.47 22.30
N LYS A 30 8.74 -12.63 22.71
CA LYS A 30 9.88 -13.30 22.08
C LYS A 30 9.54 -13.71 20.65
N ASP A 31 8.40 -14.35 20.44
CA ASP A 31 7.96 -14.80 19.12
C ASP A 31 7.66 -13.64 18.20
N PHE A 32 7.03 -12.59 18.72
CA PHE A 32 6.81 -11.34 18.00
C PHE A 32 8.12 -10.74 17.47
N LYS A 33 9.13 -10.57 18.33
CA LYS A 33 10.45 -10.02 17.94
C LYS A 33 11.17 -10.92 16.93
N ASN A 34 11.14 -12.22 17.14
CA ASN A 34 11.77 -13.20 16.24
C ASN A 34 11.11 -13.15 14.85
N THR A 35 9.78 -13.13 14.78
CA THR A 35 9.04 -13.06 13.53
C THR A 35 9.32 -11.75 12.78
N LEU A 36 9.33 -10.60 13.48
CA LEU A 36 9.69 -9.33 12.86
C LEU A 36 11.12 -9.30 12.32
N SER A 37 12.08 -9.88 13.06
CA SER A 37 13.47 -9.98 12.62
C SER A 37 13.60 -10.84 11.36
N THR A 38 12.84 -11.94 11.29
CA THR A 38 12.78 -12.84 10.14
C THR A 38 12.19 -12.12 8.91
N ILE A 39 11.07 -11.43 9.06
CA ILE A 39 10.46 -10.62 8.00
C ILE A 39 11.45 -9.61 7.45
N LYS A 40 12.19 -8.91 8.33
CA LYS A 40 13.19 -7.93 7.94
C LYS A 40 14.39 -8.57 7.25
N LYS A 41 14.94 -9.65 7.81
CA LYS A 41 16.10 -10.35 7.29
C LYS A 41 15.88 -10.87 5.87
N TYR A 42 14.73 -11.49 5.63
CA TYR A 42 14.40 -12.10 4.34
C TYR A 42 13.60 -11.18 3.42
N LYS A 43 13.39 -9.92 3.80
CA LYS A 43 12.61 -8.92 3.03
C LYS A 43 11.24 -9.46 2.61
N ILE A 44 10.58 -10.20 3.51
CA ILE A 44 9.26 -10.77 3.25
C ILE A 44 8.25 -9.64 3.14
N THR A 45 7.44 -9.67 2.08
CA THR A 45 6.35 -8.71 1.86
C THR A 45 4.98 -9.36 2.12
N ASP A 46 3.94 -8.54 2.29
CA ASP A 46 2.57 -9.05 2.38
C ASP A 46 2.19 -9.85 1.13
N SER A 47 2.59 -9.37 -0.06
CA SER A 47 2.30 -10.07 -1.32
C SER A 47 2.89 -11.48 -1.34
N HIS A 48 4.14 -11.67 -0.91
CA HIS A 48 4.77 -13.00 -0.88
C HIS A 48 4.00 -14.00 -0.01
N LEU A 49 3.58 -13.61 1.19
CA LEU A 49 2.89 -14.52 2.10
C LEU A 49 1.45 -14.76 1.66
N LEU A 50 0.76 -13.73 1.20
CA LEU A 50 -0.63 -13.82 0.80
C LEU A 50 -0.80 -14.54 -0.55
N GLU A 51 0.22 -14.53 -1.39
CA GLU A 51 0.24 -15.32 -2.63
C GLU A 51 0.16 -16.82 -2.35
N ILE A 52 0.80 -17.27 -1.27
CA ILE A 52 0.78 -18.68 -0.83
C ILE A 52 -0.56 -19.03 -0.14
N ILE A 53 -1.12 -18.10 0.63
CA ILE A 53 -2.29 -18.36 1.49
C ILE A 53 -3.60 -18.22 0.73
N LEU A 54 -3.72 -17.19 -0.13
CA LEU A 54 -4.95 -16.87 -0.85
C LEU A 54 -5.09 -17.67 -2.14
N LYS A 55 -6.29 -18.20 -2.37
CA LYS A 55 -6.70 -18.77 -3.64
C LYS A 55 -7.36 -17.73 -4.53
N SER A 56 -7.44 -17.98 -5.83
CA SER A 56 -8.16 -17.15 -6.79
C SER A 56 -9.57 -16.80 -6.30
N GLY A 57 -9.92 -15.52 -6.37
CA GLY A 57 -11.20 -14.99 -5.91
C GLY A 57 -11.34 -14.80 -4.40
N GLN A 58 -10.32 -15.11 -3.62
CA GLN A 58 -10.32 -14.85 -2.18
C GLN A 58 -9.79 -13.46 -1.84
N ALA A 59 -10.35 -12.89 -0.79
CA ALA A 59 -9.92 -11.62 -0.24
C ALA A 59 -9.77 -11.72 1.28
N ILE A 60 -8.93 -10.87 1.85
CA ILE A 60 -8.83 -10.73 3.29
C ILE A 60 -9.51 -9.43 3.74
N LYS A 61 -10.13 -9.52 4.92
CA LYS A 61 -10.79 -8.35 5.53
C LYS A 61 -9.76 -7.25 5.80
N PRO A 62 -10.07 -6.00 5.44
CA PRO A 62 -9.20 -4.89 5.74
C PRO A 62 -8.94 -4.75 7.23
N LEU A 63 -7.67 -4.53 7.56
CA LEU A 63 -7.23 -4.17 8.89
C LEU A 63 -6.88 -2.69 8.94
N GLU A 64 -7.24 -2.05 10.04
CA GLU A 64 -6.74 -0.71 10.36
C GLU A 64 -5.22 -0.76 10.51
N VAL A 65 -4.51 0.07 9.76
CA VAL A 65 -3.05 0.15 9.83
C VAL A 65 -2.67 1.27 10.79
N LYS A 66 -2.07 0.89 11.91
CA LYS A 66 -1.58 1.86 12.90
C LYS A 66 -0.42 2.66 12.31
N LYS A 67 -0.50 3.97 12.42
CA LYS A 67 0.47 4.93 11.88
C LYS A 67 1.92 4.62 12.29
N GLN A 68 2.13 4.18 13.52
CA GLN A 68 3.45 3.81 14.07
C GLN A 68 4.11 2.59 13.40
N ILE A 69 3.34 1.76 12.69
CA ILE A 69 3.83 0.52 12.06
C ILE A 69 4.20 0.75 10.60
N GLN A 70 3.77 1.86 9.99
CA GLN A 70 4.01 2.16 8.58
C GLN A 70 5.45 2.57 8.24
N GLY A 71 6.35 2.63 9.22
CA GLY A 71 7.75 2.99 8.99
C GLY A 71 7.97 4.47 8.69
N PHE A 72 6.99 5.33 8.95
CA PHE A 72 7.21 6.75 9.07
C PHE A 72 7.94 7.01 10.39
N SER A 73 9.27 7.02 10.33
CA SER A 73 10.05 7.70 11.36
C SER A 73 9.87 9.20 11.13
N VAL A 74 8.86 9.76 11.74
CA VAL A 74 8.79 11.21 11.88
C VAL A 74 9.92 11.56 12.85
N THR A 75 10.88 12.35 12.41
CA THR A 75 11.94 12.85 13.28
C THR A 75 11.27 13.64 14.39
N SER A 76 11.51 13.29 15.65
CA SER A 76 10.95 13.99 16.80
C SER A 76 11.17 15.50 16.69
N GLY A 77 10.13 16.31 16.92
CA GLY A 77 10.16 17.76 16.75
C GLY A 77 9.87 18.27 15.34
N SER A 78 9.47 17.41 14.40
CA SER A 78 9.00 17.86 13.08
C SER A 78 7.57 18.39 13.18
N ALA A 79 7.25 19.42 12.37
CA ALA A 79 5.89 20.00 12.28
C ALA A 79 4.81 18.99 11.83
N TRP A 80 5.19 17.77 11.46
CA TRP A 80 4.31 16.67 11.07
C TRP A 80 3.93 15.77 12.24
N GLU A 81 4.72 15.74 13.33
CA GLU A 81 4.46 14.90 14.50
C GLU A 81 3.12 15.26 15.15
N ASP A 82 2.88 16.56 15.36
CA ASP A 82 1.64 17.07 15.94
C ASP A 82 0.41 16.88 15.04
N LYS A 83 0.62 16.69 13.74
CA LYS A 83 -0.45 16.51 12.75
C LYS A 83 -0.77 15.05 12.45
N MET A 84 0.04 14.10 12.91
CA MET A 84 -0.17 12.67 12.59
C MET A 84 -1.51 12.14 13.06
N ASP A 85 -2.03 12.63 14.18
CA ASP A 85 -3.31 12.20 14.71
C ASP A 85 -4.51 12.75 13.92
N SER A 86 -4.31 13.82 13.15
CA SER A 86 -5.33 14.41 12.28
C SER A 86 -5.47 13.68 10.94
N PHE A 87 -4.54 12.81 10.56
CA PHE A 87 -4.65 12.03 9.33
C PHE A 87 -5.72 10.94 9.44
N PRO A 88 -6.49 10.72 8.36
CA PRO A 88 -7.50 9.67 8.35
C PRO A 88 -6.87 8.30 8.56
N THR A 89 -7.62 7.41 9.20
CA THR A 89 -7.23 6.02 9.40
C THR A 89 -7.24 5.27 8.07
N VAL A 90 -6.17 4.58 7.76
CA VAL A 90 -6.06 3.74 6.57
C VAL A 90 -6.41 2.29 6.92
N HIS A 91 -7.31 1.70 6.16
CA HIS A 91 -7.62 0.28 6.20
C HIS A 91 -6.98 -0.41 5.01
N LEU A 92 -6.29 -1.50 5.26
CA LEU A 92 -5.50 -2.24 4.29
C LEU A 92 -6.03 -3.66 4.14
N GLY A 93 -6.40 -4.03 2.93
CA GLY A 93 -6.84 -5.36 2.57
C GLY A 93 -6.14 -5.87 1.31
N TYR A 94 -6.40 -7.13 0.97
CA TYR A 94 -5.85 -7.77 -0.23
C TYR A 94 -6.90 -8.64 -0.90
N ILE A 95 -6.82 -8.77 -2.22
CA ILE A 95 -7.62 -9.66 -3.04
C ILE A 95 -6.73 -10.42 -4.03
N LYS A 96 -6.92 -11.73 -4.12
CA LYS A 96 -6.27 -12.59 -5.12
C LYS A 96 -7.20 -12.73 -6.31
N VAL A 97 -6.84 -12.15 -7.45
CA VAL A 97 -7.69 -12.13 -8.65
C VAL A 97 -7.68 -13.46 -9.38
N ASN A 98 -6.48 -14.02 -9.57
CA ASN A 98 -6.25 -15.32 -10.23
C ASN A 98 -5.05 -16.02 -9.58
N ASP A 99 -4.78 -17.26 -9.98
CA ASP A 99 -3.69 -18.06 -9.39
C ASP A 99 -2.29 -17.64 -9.86
N HIS A 100 -2.21 -16.89 -10.96
CA HIS A 100 -0.95 -16.49 -11.60
C HIS A 100 -0.48 -15.08 -11.26
N SER A 101 -1.32 -14.26 -10.61
CA SER A 101 -0.97 -12.91 -10.19
C SER A 101 -0.77 -12.81 -8.70
N SER A 102 0.12 -11.92 -8.27
CA SER A 102 0.23 -11.54 -6.87
C SER A 102 -1.07 -10.87 -6.38
N PRO A 103 -1.42 -11.00 -5.09
CA PRO A 103 -2.58 -10.32 -4.53
C PRO A 103 -2.46 -8.81 -4.66
N ILE A 104 -3.54 -8.17 -5.14
CA ILE A 104 -3.62 -6.71 -5.20
C ILE A 104 -3.92 -6.14 -3.80
N ARG A 105 -3.19 -5.09 -3.44
CA ARG A 105 -3.40 -4.34 -2.21
C ARG A 105 -4.49 -3.29 -2.41
N ILE A 106 -5.42 -3.23 -1.48
CA ILE A 106 -6.53 -2.28 -1.47
C ILE A 106 -6.44 -1.46 -0.19
N GLU A 107 -6.36 -0.15 -0.34
CA GLU A 107 -6.34 0.81 0.75
C GLU A 107 -7.61 1.63 0.76
N SER A 108 -8.20 1.87 1.94
CA SER A 108 -9.33 2.77 2.11
C SER A 108 -9.13 3.68 3.31
N LEU A 109 -9.57 4.92 3.21
CA LEU A 109 -9.44 5.91 4.29
C LEU A 109 -10.44 5.70 5.44
N ASN A 110 -11.50 4.95 5.19
CA ASN A 110 -12.49 4.59 6.20
C ASN A 110 -12.83 3.12 6.04
N GLN A 111 -13.37 2.52 7.11
CA GLN A 111 -13.88 1.16 7.00
C GLN A 111 -14.97 1.09 5.92
N PRO A 112 -14.81 0.23 4.89
CA PRO A 112 -15.76 0.13 3.80
C PRO A 112 -17.14 -0.29 4.32
N LYS A 113 -18.18 0.46 3.95
CA LYS A 113 -19.57 0.14 4.34
C LYS A 113 -20.11 -1.09 3.60
N ASN A 114 -19.71 -1.25 2.34
CA ASN A 114 -20.17 -2.32 1.44
C ASN A 114 -19.00 -3.15 0.91
N LEU A 115 -18.11 -3.58 1.80
CA LEU A 115 -16.86 -4.25 1.47
C LEU A 115 -16.99 -5.36 0.42
N ILE A 116 -18.00 -6.23 0.57
CA ILE A 116 -18.20 -7.37 -0.33
C ILE A 116 -18.48 -6.88 -1.74
N LYS A 117 -19.43 -5.96 -1.93
CA LYS A 117 -19.77 -5.39 -3.25
C LYS A 117 -18.59 -4.67 -3.88
N ASP A 118 -17.83 -3.91 -3.08
CA ASP A 118 -16.67 -3.18 -3.55
C ASP A 118 -15.57 -4.15 -4.05
N TYR A 119 -15.34 -5.24 -3.31
CA TYR A 119 -14.37 -6.26 -3.69
C TYR A 119 -14.83 -7.09 -4.89
N GLU A 120 -16.13 -7.41 -4.99
CA GLU A 120 -16.71 -8.06 -6.16
C GLU A 120 -16.55 -7.19 -7.42
N TYR A 121 -16.77 -5.88 -7.32
CA TYR A 121 -16.56 -4.94 -8.41
C TYR A 121 -15.09 -4.88 -8.84
N ILE A 122 -14.15 -4.77 -7.89
CA ILE A 122 -12.72 -4.78 -8.18
C ILE A 122 -12.33 -6.09 -8.85
N LEU A 123 -12.81 -7.22 -8.33
CA LEU A 123 -12.54 -8.54 -8.88
C LEU A 123 -13.09 -8.69 -10.30
N ALA A 124 -14.33 -8.26 -10.55
CA ALA A 124 -14.95 -8.31 -11.86
C ALA A 124 -14.16 -7.48 -12.88
N THR A 125 -13.78 -6.25 -12.53
CA THR A 125 -12.99 -5.38 -13.41
C THR A 125 -11.57 -5.86 -13.66
N ALA A 126 -10.96 -6.54 -12.67
CA ALA A 126 -9.63 -7.13 -12.81
C ALA A 126 -9.61 -8.41 -13.66
N ARG A 127 -10.77 -9.09 -13.81
CA ARG A 127 -10.94 -10.28 -14.64
C ARG A 127 -11.36 -10.01 -16.09
N LEU A 128 -11.62 -8.76 -16.45
CA LEU A 128 -11.99 -8.40 -17.83
C LEU A 128 -10.89 -8.73 -18.83
N LEU A 129 -9.63 -8.67 -18.43
CA LEU A 129 -8.50 -9.15 -19.24
C LEU A 129 -8.01 -10.48 -18.66
N PRO A 130 -8.10 -11.58 -19.44
CA PRO A 130 -7.61 -12.88 -18.99
C PRO A 130 -6.15 -12.81 -18.54
N ASN A 131 -5.84 -13.41 -17.39
CA ASN A 131 -4.50 -13.53 -16.81
C ASN A 131 -3.80 -12.21 -16.42
N TYR A 132 -4.43 -11.06 -16.63
CA TYR A 132 -3.82 -9.78 -16.28
C TYR A 132 -3.82 -9.52 -14.76
N GLY A 133 -4.92 -9.84 -14.07
CA GLY A 133 -5.01 -9.80 -12.61
C GLY A 133 -5.06 -8.42 -11.97
N PHE A 134 -5.30 -7.35 -12.76
CA PHE A 134 -5.42 -5.97 -12.27
C PHE A 134 -6.59 -5.25 -12.96
N PRO A 135 -7.32 -4.33 -12.27
CA PRO A 135 -8.46 -3.63 -12.86
C PRO A 135 -8.10 -2.87 -14.14
N VAL A 136 -8.76 -3.23 -15.26
CA VAL A 136 -8.45 -2.70 -16.58
C VAL A 136 -8.53 -1.18 -16.65
N GLY A 137 -9.56 -0.60 -16.04
CA GLY A 137 -9.72 0.86 -16.02
C GLY A 137 -8.54 1.59 -15.39
N LEU A 138 -7.99 1.03 -14.30
CA LEU A 138 -6.81 1.61 -13.64
C LEU A 138 -5.54 1.47 -14.49
N ASN A 139 -5.38 0.38 -15.21
CA ASN A 139 -4.26 0.20 -16.13
C ASN A 139 -4.31 1.22 -17.28
N VAL A 140 -5.50 1.44 -17.83
CA VAL A 140 -5.71 2.47 -18.86
C VAL A 140 -5.36 3.85 -18.32
N VAL A 141 -5.91 4.20 -17.14
CA VAL A 141 -5.61 5.49 -16.47
C VAL A 141 -4.11 5.64 -16.20
N ASP A 142 -3.44 4.62 -15.69
CA ASP A 142 -1.99 4.66 -15.42
C ASP A 142 -1.17 4.95 -16.69
N LYS A 143 -1.55 4.34 -17.81
CA LYS A 143 -0.89 4.60 -19.10
C LYS A 143 -1.06 6.04 -19.58
N PHE A 144 -2.25 6.61 -19.40
CA PHE A 144 -2.52 7.99 -19.82
C PHE A 144 -2.07 9.04 -18.80
N ALA A 145 -2.07 8.72 -17.52
CA ALA A 145 -1.64 9.63 -16.46
C ALA A 145 -0.12 9.76 -16.34
N LYS A 146 0.65 8.83 -16.91
CA LYS A 146 2.12 8.92 -16.92
C LYS A 146 2.57 10.10 -17.75
N ILE A 147 3.16 11.09 -17.09
CA ILE A 147 3.81 12.22 -17.77
C ILE A 147 4.98 11.67 -18.60
N PRO A 148 4.99 11.88 -19.92
CA PRO A 148 6.09 11.42 -20.74
C PRO A 148 7.45 11.94 -20.24
N ASN A 149 8.49 11.12 -20.32
CA ASN A 149 9.83 11.47 -19.82
C ASN A 149 10.38 12.79 -20.42
N TRP A 150 10.04 13.10 -21.66
CA TRP A 150 10.45 14.36 -22.30
C TRP A 150 9.79 15.57 -21.61
N MET A 151 8.52 15.47 -21.24
CA MET A 151 7.79 16.53 -20.54
C MET A 151 8.32 16.71 -19.11
N SER A 152 8.56 15.61 -18.38
CA SER A 152 9.13 15.68 -17.04
C SER A 152 10.55 16.28 -17.01
N LYS A 153 11.38 15.96 -18.00
CA LYS A 153 12.71 16.53 -18.17
C LYS A 153 12.65 18.04 -18.49
N ALA A 154 11.73 18.45 -19.37
CA ALA A 154 11.53 19.87 -19.69
C ALA A 154 11.07 20.66 -18.47
N SER A 155 10.10 20.17 -17.71
CA SER A 155 9.63 20.80 -16.48
C SER A 155 10.73 20.92 -15.44
N ARG A 156 11.53 19.87 -15.20
CA ARG A 156 12.67 19.92 -14.27
C ARG A 156 13.69 20.97 -14.66
N ARG A 157 14.02 21.07 -15.94
CA ARG A 157 14.96 22.10 -16.45
C ARG A 157 14.39 23.50 -16.25
N TYR A 158 13.12 23.69 -16.55
CA TYR A 158 12.45 24.98 -16.35
C TYR A 158 12.50 25.42 -14.88
N TYR A 159 12.11 24.53 -13.94
CA TYR A 159 12.15 24.84 -12.51
C TYR A 159 13.57 25.08 -12.00
N ALA A 160 14.54 24.26 -12.39
CA ALA A 160 15.94 24.47 -12.00
C ALA A 160 16.48 25.80 -12.48
N THR A 161 16.19 26.19 -13.73
CA THR A 161 16.61 27.50 -14.29
C THR A 161 15.93 28.67 -13.58
N HIS A 162 14.65 28.52 -13.23
CA HIS A 162 13.90 29.54 -12.52
C HIS A 162 14.45 29.78 -11.10
N LEU A 163 14.72 28.72 -10.36
CA LEU A 163 15.31 28.75 -9.01
C LEU A 163 16.70 29.37 -9.03
N LEU A 164 17.56 29.01 -10.02
CA LEU A 164 18.88 29.61 -10.19
C LEU A 164 18.80 31.12 -10.48
N LYS A 165 17.88 31.55 -11.35
CA LYS A 165 17.65 32.96 -11.61
C LYS A 165 17.19 33.76 -10.39
N GLN A 166 16.35 33.14 -9.53
CA GLN A 166 15.94 33.73 -8.26
C GLN A 166 17.11 33.86 -7.28
N ALA A 167 17.94 32.84 -7.16
CA ALA A 167 19.10 32.82 -6.27
C ALA A 167 20.20 33.80 -6.67
N ILE A 168 20.30 34.16 -7.97
CA ILE A 168 21.29 35.17 -8.48
C ILE A 168 20.78 36.61 -8.30
N ARG A 169 19.45 36.79 -8.17
CA ARG A 169 18.85 38.15 -8.05
C ARG A 169 18.60 38.59 -6.61
N GLY A 170 18.72 37.68 -5.63
CA GLY A 170 18.68 37.97 -4.19
C GLY A 170 20.07 38.14 -3.62
#